data_1ea1e0343de3abac9ff1b94ef90963f9
#
_entry.id   1ea1e0343de3abac9ff1b94ef90963f9
#
_cell.length_a   1.000
_cell.length_b   1.000
_cell.length_c   1.000
_cell.angle_alpha   90.00
_cell.angle_beta   90.00
_cell.angle_gamma   90.00
#
_symmetry.space_group_name_H-M   'P 1'
#
loop_
_entity.id
_entity.type
_entity.pdbx_description
1 polymer ?
#
loop_
_entity_poly.entity_id
_entity_poly.type
_entity_poly.pdbx_seq_one_letter_code
_entity_poly.pdbx_strand_id
1 'polypeptide(L)'
;MAKKSKYQIWQKKRQRIKYRIMQKNISNHPRLVVYRSNANIYAQLVDDEKNVTILSASSIDNNLKKSIDKAANKIEKSKIVGESLAEKIKNTSIERVIFDRNGYKYHGRVKALTEAIRSAKIII
;
A
#
# COMPACT_ATOMS: atom_id res chain seq x y z
N MET A 1 16.58 31.73 -4.26
CA MET A 1 16.19 30.53 -3.48
C MET A 1 16.24 29.30 -4.35
N ALA A 2 16.80 28.23 -3.86
CA ALA A 2 16.81 26.96 -4.56
C ALA A 2 15.42 26.35 -4.60
N LYS A 3 15.03 25.85 -5.78
CA LYS A 3 13.77 25.10 -5.92
C LYS A 3 13.89 23.75 -5.23
N LYS A 4 12.82 23.31 -4.58
CA LYS A 4 12.74 21.95 -4.02
C LYS A 4 12.73 20.93 -5.15
N SER A 5 13.48 19.84 -5.00
CA SER A 5 13.43 18.72 -5.92
C SER A 5 12.06 18.02 -5.85
N LYS A 6 11.75 17.23 -6.88
CA LYS A 6 10.55 16.38 -6.89
C LYS A 6 10.51 15.44 -5.69
N TYR A 7 11.67 14.92 -5.29
CA TYR A 7 11.82 14.05 -4.13
C TYR A 7 11.45 14.78 -2.83
N GLN A 8 11.94 16.00 -2.64
CA GLN A 8 11.65 16.80 -1.45
C GLN A 8 10.15 17.13 -1.35
N ILE A 9 9.51 17.46 -2.48
CA ILE A 9 8.07 17.72 -2.54
C ILE A 9 7.29 16.46 -2.15
N TRP A 10 7.67 15.31 -2.68
CA TRP A 10 7.06 14.04 -2.37
C TRP A 10 7.21 13.67 -0.89
N GLN A 11 8.39 13.86 -0.32
CA GLN A 11 8.64 13.61 1.11
C GLN A 11 7.71 14.43 2.00
N LYS A 12 7.47 15.70 1.66
CA LYS A 12 6.54 16.56 2.40
C LYS A 12 5.10 16.07 2.31
N LYS A 13 4.67 15.62 1.13
CA LYS A 13 3.33 15.04 0.95
C LYS A 13 3.15 13.79 1.80
N ARG A 14 4.14 12.90 1.80
CA ARG A 14 4.13 11.67 2.62
C ARG A 14 3.93 12.00 4.10
N GLN A 15 4.73 12.93 4.61
CA GLN A 15 4.69 13.32 6.00
C GLN A 15 3.35 13.93 6.40
N ARG A 16 2.77 14.78 5.56
CA ARG A 16 1.45 15.37 5.80
C ARG A 16 0.34 14.34 5.84
N ILE A 17 0.36 13.40 4.92
CA ILE A 17 -0.65 12.33 4.83
C ILE A 17 -0.55 11.44 6.07
N LYS A 18 0.66 11.01 6.42
CA LYS A 18 0.89 10.17 7.60
C LYS A 18 0.43 10.88 8.87
N TYR A 19 0.77 12.15 9.02
CA TYR A 19 0.37 12.95 10.17
C TYR A 19 -1.15 13.02 10.32
N ARG A 20 -1.88 13.28 9.23
CA ARG A 20 -3.36 13.31 9.24
C ARG A 20 -3.95 11.97 9.65
N ILE A 21 -3.40 10.89 9.10
CA ILE A 21 -3.86 9.53 9.42
C ILE A 21 -3.67 9.26 10.90
N MET A 22 -2.49 9.54 11.44
CA MET A 22 -2.19 9.29 12.85
C MET A 22 -3.08 10.08 13.79
N GLN A 23 -3.42 11.33 13.44
CA GLN A 23 -4.33 12.14 14.24
C GLN A 23 -5.77 11.62 14.26
N LYS A 24 -6.24 11.08 13.13
CA LYS A 24 -7.62 10.61 12.99
C LYS A 24 -7.82 9.15 13.40
N ASN A 25 -6.75 8.38 13.48
CA ASN A 25 -6.80 6.95 13.75
C ASN A 25 -6.87 6.66 15.26
N ILE A 26 -7.93 7.13 15.90
CA ILE A 26 -8.14 6.97 17.34
C ILE A 26 -8.29 5.48 17.70
N SER A 27 -8.95 4.70 16.86
CA SER A 27 -9.16 3.27 17.07
C SER A 27 -7.94 2.40 16.74
N ASN A 28 -6.85 3.02 16.33
CA ASN A 28 -5.58 2.36 16.03
C ASN A 28 -5.71 1.19 15.04
N HIS A 29 -6.40 1.43 13.93
CA HIS A 29 -6.47 0.46 12.84
C HIS A 29 -5.11 0.36 12.13
N PRO A 30 -4.75 -0.83 11.62
CA PRO A 30 -3.52 -0.98 10.84
C PRO A 30 -3.52 -0.05 9.62
N ARG A 31 -2.34 0.50 9.33
CA ARG A 31 -2.15 1.42 8.21
C ARG A 31 -1.57 0.67 7.01
N LEU A 32 -2.30 0.69 5.90
CA LEU A 32 -1.86 0.10 4.64
C LEU A 32 -1.05 1.14 3.87
N VAL A 33 0.25 0.94 3.77
CA VAL A 33 1.17 1.83 3.06
C VAL A 33 1.59 1.21 1.75
N VAL A 34 1.49 1.97 0.68
CA VAL A 34 1.96 1.55 -0.64
C VAL A 34 3.27 2.24 -0.97
N TYR A 35 4.16 1.52 -1.64
CA TYR A 35 5.43 2.03 -2.12
C TYR A 35 5.66 1.51 -3.52
N ARG A 36 6.07 2.38 -4.45
CA ARG A 36 6.32 1.96 -5.83
C ARG A 36 7.65 2.51 -6.35
N SER A 37 8.35 1.69 -7.12
CA SER A 37 9.45 2.11 -7.95
C SER A 37 9.00 2.01 -9.41
N ASN A 38 9.89 2.31 -10.34
CA ASN A 38 9.57 2.18 -11.76
C ASN A 38 9.15 0.76 -12.14
N ALA A 39 9.82 -0.26 -11.62
CA ALA A 39 9.59 -1.65 -11.99
C ALA A 39 8.67 -2.42 -11.04
N ASN A 40 8.58 -2.03 -9.76
CA ASN A 40 7.93 -2.82 -8.74
C ASN A 40 6.98 -2.02 -7.86
N ILE A 41 6.08 -2.73 -7.19
CA ILE A 41 5.17 -2.15 -6.20
C ILE A 41 5.18 -2.99 -4.93
N TYR A 42 5.05 -2.32 -3.80
CA TYR A 42 5.12 -2.91 -2.46
C TYR A 42 3.95 -2.41 -1.64
N ALA A 43 3.39 -3.28 -0.82
CA ALA A 43 2.34 -2.92 0.12
C ALA A 43 2.70 -3.48 1.50
N GLN A 44 2.57 -2.66 2.52
CA GLN A 44 2.86 -3.04 3.90
C GLN A 44 1.69 -2.66 4.78
N LEU A 45 1.34 -3.56 5.69
CA LEU A 45 0.37 -3.30 6.73
C LEU A 45 1.13 -3.05 8.04
N VAL A 46 1.01 -1.84 8.57
CA VAL A 46 1.82 -1.37 9.70
C VAL A 46 0.95 -1.14 10.93
N ASP A 47 1.42 -1.61 12.07
CA ASP A 47 0.87 -1.24 13.37
C ASP A 47 1.69 -0.08 13.92
N ASP A 48 1.13 1.14 13.87
CA ASP A 48 1.84 2.35 14.29
C ASP A 48 2.01 2.44 15.82
N GLU A 49 1.17 1.74 16.59
CA GLU A 49 1.31 1.70 18.05
C GLU A 49 2.56 0.92 18.45
N LYS A 50 2.78 -0.23 17.81
CA LYS A 50 3.92 -1.11 18.10
C LYS A 50 5.12 -0.84 17.20
N ASN A 51 4.98 0.02 16.19
CA ASN A 51 6.00 0.31 15.17
C ASN A 51 6.52 -0.94 14.47
N VAL A 52 5.62 -1.85 14.10
CA VAL A 52 5.98 -3.08 13.39
C VAL A 52 5.17 -3.23 12.11
N THR A 53 5.78 -3.86 11.10
CA THR A 53 5.08 -4.28 9.90
C THR A 53 4.45 -5.65 10.16
N ILE A 54 3.12 -5.71 10.12
CA ILE A 54 2.37 -6.93 10.40
C ILE A 54 2.41 -7.89 9.22
N LEU A 55 2.13 -7.37 8.03
CA LEU A 55 2.05 -8.13 6.78
C LEU A 55 2.65 -7.30 5.64
N SER A 56 3.13 -7.98 4.62
CA SER A 56 3.60 -7.32 3.40
C SER A 56 3.36 -8.18 2.18
N ALA A 57 3.28 -7.53 1.03
CA ALA A 57 3.26 -8.18 -0.27
C ALA A 57 3.95 -7.26 -1.28
N SER A 58 4.60 -7.85 -2.26
CA SER A 58 5.27 -7.08 -3.31
C SER A 58 5.33 -7.85 -4.62
N SER A 59 5.59 -7.13 -5.70
CA SER A 59 5.73 -7.72 -7.02
C SER A 59 7.01 -8.57 -7.17
N ILE A 60 7.91 -8.52 -6.21
CA ILE A 60 9.14 -9.33 -6.19
C ILE A 60 9.03 -10.57 -5.29
N ASP A 61 7.87 -10.82 -4.70
CA ASP A 61 7.66 -12.00 -3.85
C ASP A 61 7.79 -13.29 -4.68
N ASN A 62 8.54 -14.25 -4.19
CA ASN A 62 8.79 -15.50 -4.90
C ASN A 62 7.51 -16.28 -5.19
N ASN A 63 6.54 -16.29 -4.28
CA ASN A 63 5.27 -16.98 -4.44
C ASN A 63 4.36 -16.34 -5.50
N LEU A 64 4.62 -15.10 -5.89
CA LEU A 64 3.86 -14.39 -6.92
C LEU A 64 4.55 -14.36 -8.27
N LYS A 65 5.77 -14.86 -8.38
CA LYS A 65 6.60 -14.75 -9.58
C LYS A 65 5.87 -15.23 -10.84
N LYS A 66 5.24 -16.39 -10.80
CA LYS A 66 4.54 -16.94 -11.97
C LYS A 66 3.37 -16.06 -12.41
N SER A 67 2.58 -15.54 -11.46
CA SER A 67 1.46 -14.65 -11.76
C SER A 67 1.94 -13.31 -12.28
N ILE A 68 2.99 -12.77 -11.69
CA ILE A 68 3.58 -11.48 -12.08
C ILE A 68 4.16 -11.57 -13.50
N ASP A 69 4.85 -12.67 -13.83
CA ASP A 69 5.44 -12.88 -15.16
C ASP A 69 4.37 -12.99 -16.26
N LYS A 70 3.18 -13.48 -15.93
CA LYS A 70 2.05 -13.58 -16.86
C LYS A 70 1.23 -12.29 -16.98
N ALA A 71 1.42 -11.33 -16.09
CA ALA A 71 0.66 -10.09 -16.09
C ALA A 71 0.99 -9.25 -17.33
N ALA A 72 -0.04 -8.70 -17.97
CA ALA A 72 0.10 -7.95 -19.22
C ALA A 72 0.78 -6.60 -19.04
N ASN A 73 0.63 -5.97 -17.86
CA ASN A 73 1.14 -4.64 -17.59
C ASN A 73 1.34 -4.40 -16.08
N LYS A 74 1.85 -3.21 -15.75
CA LYS A 74 2.13 -2.84 -14.35
C LYS A 74 0.86 -2.73 -13.48
N ILE A 75 -0.27 -2.39 -14.07
CA ILE A 75 -1.55 -2.30 -13.37
C ILE A 75 -2.02 -3.69 -12.93
N GLU A 76 -1.93 -4.67 -13.80
CA GLU A 76 -2.25 -6.06 -13.45
C GLU A 76 -1.31 -6.61 -12.39
N LYS A 77 -0.02 -6.28 -12.45
CA LYS A 77 0.94 -6.66 -11.41
C LYS A 77 0.53 -6.10 -10.06
N SER A 78 0.10 -4.86 -10.03
CA SER A 78 -0.37 -4.20 -8.80
C SER A 78 -1.62 -4.84 -8.24
N LYS A 79 -2.55 -5.25 -9.11
CA LYS A 79 -3.75 -5.98 -8.72
C LYS A 79 -3.39 -7.32 -8.06
N ILE A 80 -2.44 -8.05 -8.63
CA ILE A 80 -1.97 -9.33 -8.07
C ILE A 80 -1.38 -9.12 -6.68
N VAL A 81 -0.57 -8.08 -6.48
CA VAL A 81 -0.01 -7.74 -5.17
C VAL A 81 -1.11 -7.41 -4.16
N GLY A 82 -2.11 -6.64 -4.58
CA GLY A 82 -3.26 -6.32 -3.74
C GLY A 82 -4.06 -7.55 -3.33
N GLU A 83 -4.32 -8.45 -4.27
CA GLU A 83 -5.00 -9.72 -3.99
C GLU A 83 -4.22 -10.58 -3.02
N SER A 84 -2.89 -10.65 -3.16
CA SER A 84 -2.02 -11.39 -2.26
C SER A 84 -2.08 -10.84 -0.84
N LEU A 85 -2.00 -9.52 -0.69
CA LEU A 85 -2.07 -8.90 0.64
C LEU A 85 -3.46 -9.08 1.25
N ALA A 86 -4.52 -8.96 0.45
CA ALA A 86 -5.88 -9.18 0.90
C ALA A 86 -6.08 -10.59 1.46
N GLU A 87 -5.53 -11.59 0.79
CA GLU A 87 -5.58 -12.97 1.26
C GLU A 87 -4.87 -13.13 2.60
N LYS A 88 -3.70 -12.52 2.75
CA LYS A 88 -2.96 -12.53 4.02
C LYS A 88 -3.75 -11.84 5.14
N ILE A 89 -4.41 -10.72 4.86
CA ILE A 89 -5.24 -10.00 5.82
C ILE A 89 -6.43 -10.87 6.25
N LYS A 90 -7.07 -11.57 5.33
CA LYS A 90 -8.21 -12.44 5.61
C LYS A 90 -7.86 -13.60 6.52
N ASN A 91 -6.62 -14.04 6.54
CA ASN A 91 -6.15 -15.08 7.46
C ASN A 91 -5.88 -14.54 8.87
N THR A 92 -6.14 -13.28 9.12
CA THR A 92 -6.05 -12.63 10.42
C THR A 92 -7.43 -12.17 10.88
N SER A 93 -7.50 -11.60 12.06
CA SER A 93 -8.75 -11.01 12.59
C SER A 93 -8.97 -9.56 12.11
N ILE A 94 -8.09 -9.03 11.29
CA ILE A 94 -8.17 -7.66 10.81
C ILE A 94 -9.28 -7.51 9.77
N GLU A 95 -10.25 -6.62 10.04
CA GLU A 95 -11.36 -6.35 9.14
C GLU A 95 -11.28 -4.99 8.47
N ARG A 96 -10.58 -4.05 9.10
CA ARG A 96 -10.44 -2.67 8.64
C ARG A 96 -8.99 -2.23 8.64
N VAL A 97 -8.61 -1.50 7.59
CA VAL A 97 -7.31 -0.85 7.47
C VAL A 97 -7.50 0.59 7.07
N ILE A 98 -6.52 1.43 7.35
CA ILE A 98 -6.49 2.82 6.89
C ILE A 98 -5.49 2.91 5.76
N PHE A 99 -5.92 3.46 4.62
CA PHE A 99 -5.06 3.57 3.46
C PHE A 99 -4.17 4.81 3.54
N ASP A 100 -2.86 4.59 3.39
CA ASP A 100 -1.86 5.64 3.25
C ASP A 100 -1.28 5.56 1.84
N ARG A 101 -1.68 6.50 0.98
CA ARG A 101 -1.19 6.55 -0.41
C ARG A 101 0.28 6.96 -0.53
N ASN A 102 0.93 7.26 0.58
CA ASN A 102 2.37 7.54 0.68
C ASN A 102 2.85 8.66 -0.27
N GLY A 103 2.01 9.68 -0.50
CA GLY A 103 2.32 10.82 -1.35
C GLY A 103 2.08 10.59 -2.84
N TYR A 104 1.74 9.38 -3.26
CA TYR A 104 1.39 9.10 -4.66
C TYR A 104 -0.03 9.52 -4.97
N LYS A 105 -0.33 9.77 -6.25
CA LYS A 105 -1.71 9.98 -6.69
C LYS A 105 -2.49 8.67 -6.57
N TYR A 106 -3.74 8.76 -6.16
CA TYR A 106 -4.66 7.63 -6.17
C TYR A 106 -5.13 7.37 -7.61
N HIS A 107 -4.25 6.74 -8.38
CA HIS A 107 -4.44 6.48 -9.80
C HIS A 107 -3.56 5.30 -10.25
N GLY A 108 -3.93 4.66 -11.36
CA GLY A 108 -3.13 3.61 -11.98
C GLY A 108 -2.80 2.47 -11.02
N ARG A 109 -1.51 2.22 -10.81
CA ARG A 109 -1.02 1.11 -9.99
C ARG A 109 -1.50 1.17 -8.54
N VAL A 110 -1.46 2.34 -7.94
CA VAL A 110 -1.88 2.55 -6.54
C VAL A 110 -3.37 2.23 -6.39
N LYS A 111 -4.19 2.74 -7.31
CA LYS A 111 -5.62 2.47 -7.33
C LYS A 111 -5.91 0.99 -7.55
N ALA A 112 -5.23 0.34 -8.50
CA ALA A 112 -5.42 -1.07 -8.80
C ALA A 112 -5.16 -1.97 -7.59
N LEU A 113 -4.08 -1.70 -6.85
CA LEU A 113 -3.76 -2.42 -5.63
C LEU A 113 -4.84 -2.24 -4.56
N THR A 114 -5.26 -1.01 -4.33
CA THR A 114 -6.26 -0.68 -3.30
C THR A 114 -7.62 -1.27 -3.63
N GLU A 115 -8.06 -1.17 -4.89
CA GLU A 115 -9.33 -1.75 -5.33
C GLU A 115 -9.34 -3.27 -5.22
N ALA A 116 -8.21 -3.92 -5.46
CA ALA A 116 -8.09 -5.37 -5.27
C ALA A 116 -8.32 -5.77 -3.81
N ILE A 117 -7.81 -4.98 -2.88
CA ILE A 117 -8.02 -5.22 -1.44
C ILE A 117 -9.48 -4.98 -1.06
N ARG A 118 -10.11 -3.91 -1.57
CA ARG A 118 -11.54 -3.62 -1.34
C ARG A 118 -12.43 -4.73 -1.89
N SER A 119 -12.10 -5.28 -3.04
CA SER A 119 -12.85 -6.37 -3.66
C SER A 119 -12.88 -7.63 -2.79
N ALA A 120 -11.92 -7.78 -1.90
CA ALA A 120 -11.88 -8.87 -0.93
C ALA A 120 -12.71 -8.60 0.32
N LYS A 121 -13.52 -7.53 0.33
CA LYS A 121 -14.41 -7.12 1.44
C LYS A 121 -13.67 -6.67 2.70
N ILE A 122 -12.45 -6.18 2.53
CA ILE A 122 -11.71 -5.50 3.59
C ILE A 122 -12.13 -4.02 3.59
N ILE A 123 -12.47 -3.51 4.75
CA ILE A 123 -12.92 -2.12 4.90
C ILE A 123 -11.68 -1.21 4.86
N ILE A 124 -11.71 -0.26 3.95
CA ILE A 124 -10.65 0.74 3.81
C ILE A 124 -11.24 2.13 4.01
#